data_f3cddedaef1d6ad0e3ea27fe18c95269
#
_entry.id   f3cddedaef1d6ad0e3ea27fe18c95269
#
_cell.length_a   1.000
_cell.length_b   1.000
_cell.length_c   1.000
_cell.angle_alpha   90.00
_cell.angle_beta   90.00
_cell.angle_gamma   90.00
#
_symmetry.space_group_name_H-M   'P 1'
#
loop_
_entity.id
_entity.type
_entity.pdbx_description
1 polymer ?
#
loop_
_entity_poly.entity_id
_entity_poly.type
_entity_poly.pdbx_seq_one_letter_code
_entity_poly.pdbx_strand_id
1 'polypeptide(L)'
;MSEPALSIALFDPTQGLHVSARAGTTLLFEQGGARVLEDGPRVARAGKGWSVALEGALSLRFEPVAEPALLGPLTAHLCAVEGEAAGRHVRCLGTVGETDGSLEWRELDALRSMSAVFDSDNALLALARRPRGAPGHGAEVVSAWLLADGETVPVSETRISTVYDGDGRQRSAGLELWIDGEDSPRRCSGTVAAGSSLELEGLDVHAAMFRWRMASREGSGAYELWTRARSEAA
;
A
#
# COMPACT_ATOMS: atom_id res chain seq x y z
N MET A 1 13.36 -15.60 -16.23
CA MET A 1 12.43 -14.62 -15.64
C MET A 1 12.38 -14.94 -14.16
N SER A 2 12.76 -14.01 -13.29
CA SER A 2 12.58 -14.16 -11.85
C SER A 2 11.10 -14.16 -11.52
N GLU A 3 10.69 -14.93 -10.51
CA GLU A 3 9.32 -14.84 -9.99
C GLU A 3 9.04 -13.43 -9.49
N PRO A 4 7.79 -12.90 -9.68
CA PRO A 4 7.42 -11.58 -9.19
C PRO A 4 7.50 -11.56 -7.66
N ALA A 5 7.99 -10.45 -7.11
CA ALA A 5 7.95 -10.23 -5.68
C ALA A 5 6.50 -9.92 -5.26
N LEU A 6 6.01 -10.68 -4.27
CA LEU A 6 4.64 -10.57 -3.78
C LEU A 6 4.60 -9.79 -2.46
N SER A 7 3.62 -8.90 -2.35
CA SER A 7 3.25 -8.22 -1.12
C SER A 7 1.75 -8.34 -0.88
N ILE A 8 1.35 -8.34 0.38
CA ILE A 8 -0.06 -8.33 0.77
C ILE A 8 -0.34 -7.26 1.80
N ALA A 9 -1.53 -6.70 1.77
CA ALA A 9 -2.06 -5.93 2.87
C ALA A 9 -3.53 -6.28 3.11
N LEU A 10 -3.98 -6.19 4.35
CA LEU A 10 -5.38 -6.28 4.71
C LEU A 10 -5.77 -5.16 5.69
N PHE A 11 -7.05 -4.77 5.62
CA PHE A 11 -7.57 -3.64 6.37
C PHE A 11 -8.88 -4.05 7.02
N ASP A 12 -8.83 -4.37 8.32
CA ASP A 12 -10.02 -4.63 9.13
C ASP A 12 -10.22 -3.53 10.18
N PRO A 13 -10.85 -2.41 9.79
CA PRO A 13 -11.11 -1.31 10.72
C PRO A 13 -12.09 -1.70 11.84
N THR A 14 -12.94 -2.71 11.62
CA THR A 14 -13.92 -3.16 12.60
C THR A 14 -13.24 -3.80 13.81
N GLN A 15 -12.19 -4.58 13.56
CA GLN A 15 -11.38 -5.18 14.62
C GLN A 15 -10.15 -4.34 14.99
N GLY A 16 -9.90 -3.23 14.30
CA GLY A 16 -8.68 -2.44 14.46
C GLY A 16 -7.41 -3.25 14.16
N LEU A 17 -7.50 -4.20 13.22
CA LEU A 17 -6.41 -5.07 12.80
C LEU A 17 -6.07 -4.79 11.33
N HIS A 18 -4.82 -4.47 11.09
CA HIS A 18 -4.29 -4.33 9.74
C HIS A 18 -2.98 -5.11 9.61
N VAL A 19 -2.69 -5.57 8.41
CA VAL A 19 -1.44 -6.29 8.10
C VAL A 19 -0.83 -5.71 6.85
N SER A 20 0.49 -5.57 6.83
CA SER A 20 1.30 -5.41 5.62
C SER A 20 2.42 -6.44 5.67
N ALA A 21 2.54 -7.27 4.63
CA ALA A 21 3.53 -8.33 4.62
C ALA A 21 4.11 -8.58 3.23
N ARG A 22 5.36 -9.04 3.23
CA ARG A 22 6.14 -9.43 2.06
C ARG A 22 7.18 -10.48 2.44
N ALA A 23 7.97 -10.94 1.49
CA ALA A 23 9.09 -11.82 1.80
C ALA A 23 9.96 -11.23 2.91
N GLY A 24 10.26 -12.03 3.93
CA GLY A 24 11.15 -11.67 5.04
C GLY A 24 10.56 -10.75 6.11
N THR A 25 9.33 -10.21 5.96
CA THR A 25 8.77 -9.36 7.02
C THR A 25 7.25 -9.30 7.00
N THR A 26 6.66 -9.22 8.19
CA THR A 26 5.23 -8.98 8.40
C THR A 26 5.03 -7.92 9.48
N LEU A 27 4.23 -6.91 9.17
CA LEU A 27 3.81 -5.86 10.08
C LEU A 27 2.35 -6.10 10.47
N LEU A 28 2.11 -6.24 11.77
CA LEU A 28 0.77 -6.35 12.35
C LEU A 28 0.48 -5.05 13.09
N PHE A 29 -0.55 -4.33 12.68
CA PHE A 29 -0.98 -3.08 13.30
C PHE A 29 -2.24 -3.33 14.13
N GLU A 30 -2.15 -3.11 15.42
CA GLU A 30 -3.21 -3.34 16.39
C GLU A 30 -3.29 -2.19 17.40
N GLN A 31 -4.49 -1.66 17.65
CA GLN A 31 -4.74 -0.66 18.70
C GLN A 31 -3.79 0.55 18.68
N GLY A 32 -3.43 1.03 17.47
CA GLY A 32 -2.53 2.18 17.31
C GLY A 32 -1.04 1.88 17.41
N GLY A 33 -0.65 0.62 17.68
CA GLY A 33 0.72 0.13 17.67
C GLY A 33 1.03 -0.76 16.46
N ALA A 34 2.30 -1.13 16.33
CA ALA A 34 2.75 -2.07 15.32
C ALA A 34 3.67 -3.12 15.94
N ARG A 35 3.53 -4.37 15.50
CA ARG A 35 4.41 -5.47 15.80
C ARG A 35 5.07 -5.95 14.52
N VAL A 36 6.39 -6.00 14.51
CA VAL A 36 7.18 -6.52 13.41
C VAL A 36 7.48 -7.99 13.66
N LEU A 37 7.21 -8.84 12.68
CA LEU A 37 7.67 -10.22 12.62
C LEU A 37 8.78 -10.28 11.57
N GLU A 38 9.92 -10.88 11.92
CA GLU A 38 11.10 -11.02 11.04
C GLU A 38 10.93 -12.15 10.01
N ASP A 39 9.68 -12.58 9.80
CA ASP A 39 9.29 -13.58 8.82
C ASP A 39 8.22 -13.03 7.90
N GLY A 40 8.30 -13.40 6.62
CA GLY A 40 7.29 -13.12 5.61
C GLY A 40 6.38 -14.32 5.35
N PRO A 41 5.13 -14.08 4.93
CA PRO A 41 4.23 -15.16 4.62
C PRO A 41 4.63 -15.86 3.32
N ARG A 42 4.30 -17.15 3.25
CA ARG A 42 4.24 -17.84 1.98
C ARG A 42 2.96 -17.43 1.26
N VAL A 43 3.10 -16.81 0.10
CA VAL A 43 2.00 -16.42 -0.79
C VAL A 43 2.02 -17.34 -2.00
N ALA A 44 0.89 -17.98 -2.31
CA ALA A 44 0.78 -18.89 -3.45
C ALA A 44 -0.53 -18.64 -4.20
N ARG A 45 -0.52 -18.78 -5.52
CA ARG A 45 -1.74 -18.75 -6.32
C ARG A 45 -2.69 -19.87 -5.90
N ALA A 46 -3.96 -19.54 -5.73
CA ALA A 46 -5.04 -20.47 -5.35
C ALA A 46 -6.32 -20.15 -6.14
N GLY A 47 -6.56 -20.87 -7.22
CA GLY A 47 -7.65 -20.57 -8.14
C GLY A 47 -7.46 -19.22 -8.81
N LYS A 48 -8.43 -18.30 -8.67
CA LYS A 48 -8.36 -16.94 -9.20
C LYS A 48 -7.63 -15.96 -8.27
N GLY A 49 -7.34 -16.36 -7.04
CA GLY A 49 -6.75 -15.52 -5.99
C GLY A 49 -5.46 -16.08 -5.43
N TRP A 50 -5.22 -15.85 -4.14
CA TRP A 50 -4.02 -16.26 -3.42
C TRP A 50 -4.36 -16.87 -2.06
N SER A 51 -3.57 -17.85 -1.65
CA SER A 51 -3.47 -18.31 -0.27
C SER A 51 -2.23 -17.70 0.37
N VAL A 52 -2.36 -17.26 1.61
CA VAL A 52 -1.32 -16.60 2.38
C VAL A 52 -1.19 -17.30 3.72
N ALA A 53 0.00 -17.79 4.04
CA ALA A 53 0.25 -18.51 5.28
C ALA A 53 1.56 -18.06 5.94
N LEU A 54 1.47 -17.75 7.23
CA LEU A 54 2.61 -17.54 8.13
C LEU A 54 2.27 -18.27 9.44
N GLU A 55 3.12 -19.21 9.82
CA GLU A 55 2.87 -20.07 10.98
C GLU A 55 2.60 -19.26 12.26
N GLY A 56 1.52 -19.57 12.96
CA GLY A 56 1.11 -18.88 14.18
C GLY A 56 0.61 -17.42 13.99
N ALA A 57 0.61 -16.87 12.75
CA ALA A 57 0.24 -15.48 12.52
C ALA A 57 -0.83 -15.28 11.45
N LEU A 58 -0.72 -15.92 10.28
CA LEU A 58 -1.62 -15.71 9.16
C LEU A 58 -2.05 -17.03 8.51
N SER A 59 -3.34 -17.14 8.22
CA SER A 59 -3.93 -18.18 7.36
C SER A 59 -5.08 -17.55 6.59
N LEU A 60 -4.81 -17.00 5.39
CA LEU A 60 -5.70 -16.11 4.68
C LEU A 60 -5.90 -16.54 3.24
N ARG A 61 -7.06 -16.19 2.69
CA ARG A 61 -7.39 -16.25 1.29
C ARG A 61 -7.72 -14.86 0.78
N PHE A 62 -7.16 -14.51 -0.37
CA PHE A 62 -7.40 -13.27 -1.09
C PHE A 62 -8.09 -13.58 -2.41
N GLU A 63 -9.25 -13.02 -2.66
CA GLU A 63 -10.01 -13.16 -3.91
C GLU A 63 -10.18 -11.79 -4.56
N PRO A 64 -9.70 -11.58 -5.80
CA PRO A 64 -9.88 -10.32 -6.51
C PRO A 64 -11.36 -9.94 -6.64
N VAL A 65 -11.67 -8.68 -6.37
CA VAL A 65 -13.03 -8.12 -6.49
C VAL A 65 -13.17 -7.14 -7.65
N ALA A 66 -12.04 -6.73 -8.27
CA ALA A 66 -12.01 -5.84 -9.41
C ALA A 66 -10.87 -6.23 -10.37
N GLU A 67 -10.85 -5.59 -11.54
CA GLU A 67 -9.73 -5.69 -12.47
C GLU A 67 -8.43 -5.17 -11.82
N PRO A 68 -7.26 -5.72 -12.21
CA PRO A 68 -5.99 -5.34 -11.61
C PRO A 68 -5.62 -3.88 -11.93
N ALA A 69 -5.07 -3.20 -10.94
CA ALA A 69 -4.48 -1.88 -11.07
C ALA A 69 -3.05 -1.98 -11.62
N LEU A 70 -2.80 -1.39 -12.79
CA LEU A 70 -1.47 -1.33 -13.40
C LEU A 70 -0.77 -0.03 -13.00
N LEU A 71 0.20 -0.11 -12.11
CA LEU A 71 0.90 1.05 -11.52
C LEU A 71 2.40 1.06 -11.94
N GLY A 72 2.65 0.91 -13.21
CA GLY A 72 4.01 0.77 -13.75
C GLY A 72 4.58 -0.62 -13.40
N PRO A 73 5.66 -0.74 -12.58
CA PRO A 73 6.26 -2.03 -12.23
C PRO A 73 5.41 -2.84 -11.22
N LEU A 74 4.38 -2.25 -10.65
CA LEU A 74 3.49 -2.88 -9.69
C LEU A 74 2.13 -3.16 -10.34
N THR A 75 1.73 -4.43 -10.35
CA THR A 75 0.33 -4.83 -10.56
C THR A 75 -0.29 -5.08 -9.20
N ALA A 76 -1.35 -4.34 -8.87
CA ALA A 76 -2.02 -4.47 -7.59
C ALA A 76 -3.46 -4.95 -7.78
N HIS A 77 -3.91 -5.83 -6.89
CA HIS A 77 -5.25 -6.41 -6.91
C HIS A 77 -5.99 -6.02 -5.64
N LEU A 78 -7.15 -5.38 -5.79
CA LEU A 78 -8.10 -5.22 -4.69
C LEU A 78 -8.79 -6.57 -4.46
N CYS A 79 -8.80 -7.03 -3.21
CA CYS A 79 -9.27 -8.38 -2.86
C CYS A 79 -10.23 -8.35 -1.68
N ALA A 80 -11.22 -9.24 -1.71
CA ALA A 80 -11.86 -9.73 -0.50
C ALA A 80 -10.89 -10.68 0.22
N VAL A 81 -10.81 -10.54 1.54
CA VAL A 81 -9.90 -11.30 2.39
C VAL A 81 -10.70 -12.04 3.45
N GLU A 82 -10.46 -13.34 3.58
CA GLU A 82 -11.08 -14.19 4.60
C GLU A 82 -10.06 -15.15 5.20
N GLY A 83 -10.19 -15.45 6.49
CA GLY A 83 -9.36 -16.41 7.21
C GLY A 83 -8.98 -15.95 8.61
N GLU A 84 -7.77 -16.24 9.03
CA GLU A 84 -7.26 -15.89 10.36
C GLU A 84 -6.02 -15.01 10.27
N ALA A 85 -5.99 -13.95 11.08
CA ALA A 85 -4.84 -13.08 11.25
C ALA A 85 -4.67 -12.74 12.75
N ALA A 86 -3.48 -12.93 13.28
CA ALA A 86 -3.16 -12.68 14.68
C ALA A 86 -4.15 -13.38 15.68
N GLY A 87 -4.57 -14.61 15.37
CA GLY A 87 -5.53 -15.39 16.17
C GLY A 87 -6.97 -14.91 16.11
N ARG A 88 -7.31 -14.03 15.15
CA ARG A 88 -8.68 -13.51 14.94
C ARG A 88 -9.18 -13.93 13.57
N HIS A 89 -10.45 -14.31 13.49
CA HIS A 89 -11.12 -14.49 12.21
C HIS A 89 -11.36 -13.11 11.57
N VAL A 90 -10.90 -12.93 10.33
CA VAL A 90 -11.05 -11.70 9.57
C VAL A 90 -11.89 -11.94 8.32
N ARG A 91 -12.72 -10.95 8.01
CA ARG A 91 -13.45 -10.84 6.75
C ARG A 91 -13.48 -9.37 6.34
N CYS A 92 -12.57 -8.98 5.49
CA CYS A 92 -12.30 -7.56 5.18
C CYS A 92 -11.86 -7.40 3.73
N LEU A 93 -11.36 -6.22 3.40
CA LEU A 93 -10.72 -5.95 2.13
C LEU A 93 -9.20 -5.83 2.32
N GLY A 94 -8.48 -6.05 1.24
CA GLY A 94 -7.04 -5.98 1.21
C GLY A 94 -6.49 -5.85 -0.20
N THR A 95 -5.19 -5.90 -0.32
CA THR A 95 -4.50 -5.83 -1.61
C THR A 95 -3.44 -6.93 -1.73
N VAL A 96 -3.24 -7.42 -2.94
CA VAL A 96 -2.07 -8.21 -3.32
C VAL A 96 -1.31 -7.41 -4.37
N GLY A 97 -0.03 -7.17 -4.13
CA GLY A 97 0.88 -6.51 -5.06
C GLY A 97 1.84 -7.53 -5.67
N GLU A 98 1.98 -7.48 -6.99
CA GLU A 98 2.95 -8.25 -7.77
C GLU A 98 3.92 -7.27 -8.41
N THR A 99 5.16 -7.23 -7.93
CA THR A 99 6.20 -6.36 -8.51
C THR A 99 6.99 -7.16 -9.52
N ASP A 100 7.03 -6.70 -10.76
CA ASP A 100 7.90 -7.27 -11.77
C ASP A 100 9.36 -6.90 -11.49
N GLY A 101 10.30 -7.60 -12.14
CA GLY A 101 11.74 -7.38 -11.96
C GLY A 101 12.26 -6.05 -12.52
N SER A 102 11.39 -5.14 -13.00
CA SER A 102 11.80 -3.85 -13.58
C SER A 102 12.00 -2.76 -12.52
N LEU A 103 11.58 -3.01 -11.27
CA LEU A 103 11.81 -2.06 -10.17
C LEU A 103 13.26 -2.22 -9.65
N GLU A 104 14.15 -1.35 -10.13
CA GLU A 104 15.54 -1.37 -9.71
C GLU A 104 15.84 -0.26 -8.69
N TRP A 105 16.07 -0.63 -7.43
CA TRP A 105 16.38 0.32 -6.37
C TRP A 105 17.60 1.20 -6.65
N ARG A 106 18.56 0.72 -7.47
CA ARG A 106 19.70 1.55 -7.88
C ARG A 106 19.29 2.81 -8.65
N GLU A 107 18.11 2.81 -9.27
CA GLU A 107 17.59 3.91 -10.09
C GLU A 107 16.62 4.83 -9.31
N LEU A 108 16.36 4.52 -8.04
CA LEU A 108 15.41 5.24 -7.22
C LEU A 108 16.08 5.86 -5.98
N ASP A 109 15.58 7.02 -5.56
CA ASP A 109 15.83 7.62 -4.25
C ASP A 109 14.69 7.36 -3.28
N ALA A 110 13.45 7.21 -3.78
CA ALA A 110 12.31 6.86 -2.96
C ALA A 110 11.22 6.15 -3.77
N LEU A 111 10.42 5.37 -3.05
CA LEU A 111 9.19 4.77 -3.52
C LEU A 111 8.10 5.05 -2.48
N ARG A 112 6.92 5.49 -2.94
CA ARG A 112 5.74 5.64 -2.10
C ARG A 112 4.61 4.80 -2.68
N SER A 113 4.05 3.90 -1.89
CA SER A 113 2.85 3.15 -2.27
C SER A 113 1.71 3.52 -1.34
N MET A 114 0.53 3.73 -1.90
CA MET A 114 -0.66 4.10 -1.16
C MET A 114 -1.84 3.26 -1.61
N SER A 115 -2.62 2.82 -0.64
CA SER A 115 -3.92 2.23 -0.87
C SER A 115 -4.96 2.93 0.01
N ALA A 116 -6.10 3.28 -0.55
CA ALA A 116 -7.26 3.78 0.17
C ALA A 116 -8.45 2.94 -0.28
N VAL A 117 -8.96 2.10 0.61
CA VAL A 117 -10.03 1.14 0.34
C VAL A 117 -11.25 1.57 1.14
N PHE A 118 -12.34 1.89 0.45
CA PHE A 118 -13.59 2.35 1.04
C PHE A 118 -14.61 1.21 1.13
N ASP A 119 -14.77 0.48 0.05
CA ASP A 119 -15.59 -0.74 -0.09
C ASP A 119 -15.11 -1.56 -1.30
N SER A 120 -15.84 -2.62 -1.70
CA SER A 120 -15.50 -3.46 -2.85
C SER A 120 -15.57 -2.76 -4.20
N ASP A 121 -16.34 -1.68 -4.29
CA ASP A 121 -16.63 -0.95 -5.51
C ASP A 121 -15.94 0.43 -5.55
N ASN A 122 -15.26 0.80 -4.46
CA ASN A 122 -14.61 2.10 -4.31
C ASN A 122 -13.24 1.96 -3.65
N ALA A 123 -12.18 2.22 -4.40
CA ALA A 123 -10.81 2.18 -3.93
C ALA A 123 -9.90 3.09 -4.77
N LEU A 124 -8.79 3.50 -4.18
CA LEU A 124 -7.72 4.25 -4.83
C LEU A 124 -6.39 3.58 -4.50
N LEU A 125 -5.62 3.26 -5.52
CA LEU A 125 -4.25 2.77 -5.39
C LEU A 125 -3.31 3.71 -6.12
N ALA A 126 -2.16 4.02 -5.52
CA ALA A 126 -1.17 4.90 -6.14
C ALA A 126 0.26 4.45 -5.84
N LEU A 127 1.13 4.63 -6.81
CA LEU A 127 2.57 4.39 -6.72
C LEU A 127 3.32 5.62 -7.23
N ALA A 128 4.18 6.19 -6.38
CA ALA A 128 5.07 7.29 -6.77
C ALA A 128 6.52 6.82 -6.69
N ARG A 129 7.26 6.99 -7.77
CA ARG A 129 8.67 6.63 -7.89
C ARG A 129 9.49 7.91 -8.04
N ARG A 130 10.44 8.13 -7.16
CA ARG A 130 11.38 9.23 -7.26
C ARG A 130 12.68 8.72 -7.89
N PRO A 131 13.00 9.15 -9.11
CA PRO A 131 14.25 8.78 -9.76
C PRO A 131 15.46 9.23 -8.95
N ARG A 132 16.58 8.52 -9.11
CA ARG A 132 17.83 8.85 -8.44
C ARG A 132 18.34 10.23 -8.85
N GLY A 133 18.76 11.03 -7.86
CA GLY A 133 19.23 12.40 -8.07
C GLY A 133 18.14 13.41 -8.35
N ALA A 134 16.88 13.04 -8.26
CA ALA A 134 15.77 13.97 -8.43
C ALA A 134 15.74 14.99 -7.28
N PRO A 135 15.49 16.27 -7.56
CA PRO A 135 15.61 17.36 -6.58
C PRO A 135 14.56 17.31 -5.47
N GLY A 136 13.54 16.45 -5.57
CA GLY A 136 12.50 16.29 -4.56
C GLY A 136 11.23 15.63 -5.07
N HIS A 137 10.18 15.71 -4.29
CA HIS A 137 8.89 15.07 -4.59
C HIS A 137 8.22 15.58 -5.87
N GLY A 138 8.49 16.81 -6.31
CA GLY A 138 7.95 17.33 -7.56
C GLY A 138 8.47 16.65 -8.84
N ALA A 139 9.52 15.81 -8.72
CA ALA A 139 10.07 15.03 -9.83
C ALA A 139 9.67 13.55 -9.78
N GLU A 140 8.71 13.18 -8.95
CA GLU A 140 8.21 11.81 -8.88
C GLU A 140 7.34 11.49 -10.09
N VAL A 141 7.50 10.25 -10.58
CA VAL A 141 6.59 9.66 -11.56
C VAL A 141 5.48 8.95 -10.77
N VAL A 142 4.26 9.48 -10.89
CA VAL A 142 3.11 8.97 -10.15
C VAL A 142 2.18 8.21 -11.09
N SER A 143 1.80 7.01 -10.68
CA SER A 143 0.75 6.21 -11.31
C SER A 143 -0.37 6.02 -10.29
N ALA A 144 -1.63 6.15 -10.73
CA ALA A 144 -2.78 5.90 -9.88
C ALA A 144 -3.86 5.11 -10.61
N TRP A 145 -4.63 4.37 -9.84
CA TRP A 145 -5.80 3.62 -10.27
C TRP A 145 -6.97 3.97 -9.35
N LEU A 146 -8.08 4.32 -9.94
CA LEU A 146 -9.31 4.67 -9.23
C LEU A 146 -10.44 3.72 -9.63
N LEU A 147 -11.00 3.05 -8.63
CA LEU A 147 -12.26 2.32 -8.73
C LEU A 147 -13.36 3.19 -8.12
N ALA A 148 -14.39 3.50 -8.87
CA ALA A 148 -15.52 4.29 -8.42
C ALA A 148 -16.84 3.65 -8.87
N ASP A 149 -17.65 3.27 -7.90
CA ASP A 149 -18.95 2.62 -8.11
C ASP A 149 -18.83 1.34 -8.99
N GLY A 150 -17.76 0.56 -8.79
CA GLY A 150 -17.47 -0.69 -9.47
C GLY A 150 -16.81 -0.55 -10.84
N GLU A 151 -16.56 0.67 -11.30
CA GLU A 151 -15.92 0.94 -12.59
C GLU A 151 -14.54 1.56 -12.42
N THR A 152 -13.58 1.12 -13.24
CA THR A 152 -12.26 1.75 -13.29
C THR A 152 -12.35 3.09 -14.01
N VAL A 153 -11.94 4.15 -13.33
CA VAL A 153 -11.91 5.51 -13.87
C VAL A 153 -10.47 5.86 -14.27
N PRO A 154 -10.21 6.20 -15.53
CA PRO A 154 -8.90 6.64 -15.99
C PRO A 154 -8.47 7.93 -15.29
N VAL A 155 -7.26 7.91 -14.69
CA VAL A 155 -6.65 9.08 -14.05
C VAL A 155 -5.55 9.61 -14.96
N SER A 156 -5.67 10.88 -15.39
CA SER A 156 -4.71 11.50 -16.32
C SER A 156 -3.51 12.10 -15.58
N GLU A 157 -3.70 12.66 -14.38
CA GLU A 157 -2.64 13.21 -13.54
C GLU A 157 -2.95 12.94 -12.07
N THR A 158 -1.91 12.68 -11.29
CA THR A 158 -2.04 12.51 -9.82
C THR A 158 -1.00 13.37 -9.12
N ARG A 159 -1.44 14.13 -8.14
CA ARG A 159 -0.56 14.88 -7.23
C ARG A 159 -0.69 14.33 -5.83
N ILE A 160 0.46 14.15 -5.17
CA ILE A 160 0.55 13.62 -3.81
C ILE A 160 1.20 14.67 -2.92
N SER A 161 0.54 15.00 -1.83
CA SER A 161 1.09 15.80 -0.74
C SER A 161 1.21 14.95 0.52
N THR A 162 2.28 15.14 1.30
CA THR A 162 2.49 14.44 2.57
C THR A 162 3.00 15.40 3.61
N VAL A 163 2.42 15.35 4.78
CA VAL A 163 2.93 16.01 5.99
C VAL A 163 3.67 14.96 6.80
N TYR A 164 4.91 15.23 7.11
CA TYR A 164 5.77 14.37 7.92
C TYR A 164 5.87 14.89 9.36
N ASP A 165 6.18 14.02 10.31
CA ASP A 165 6.61 14.40 11.65
C ASP A 165 8.11 14.73 11.70
N GLY A 166 8.63 15.03 12.89
CA GLY A 166 10.05 15.34 13.09
C GLY A 166 11.00 14.18 12.78
N ASP A 167 10.50 12.96 12.76
CA ASP A 167 11.26 11.74 12.47
C ASP A 167 11.13 11.30 11.00
N GLY A 168 10.46 12.09 10.17
CA GLY A 168 10.24 11.78 8.75
C GLY A 168 9.13 10.76 8.48
N ARG A 169 8.31 10.43 9.49
CA ARG A 169 7.16 9.52 9.33
C ARG A 169 5.93 10.27 8.82
N GLN A 170 5.10 9.59 8.05
CA GLN A 170 3.88 10.17 7.50
C GLN A 170 2.86 10.45 8.61
N ARG A 171 2.36 11.69 8.72
CA ARG A 171 1.25 12.10 9.60
C ARG A 171 -0.06 12.21 8.86
N SER A 172 -0.04 12.85 7.70
CA SER A 172 -1.20 12.97 6.83
C SER A 172 -0.77 13.01 5.37
N ALA A 173 -1.68 12.65 4.49
CA ALA A 173 -1.48 12.67 3.06
C ALA A 173 -2.72 13.19 2.33
N GLY A 174 -2.50 13.78 1.17
CA GLY A 174 -3.53 14.17 0.22
C GLY A 174 -3.18 13.70 -1.17
N LEU A 175 -4.19 13.24 -1.91
CA LEU A 175 -4.09 12.92 -3.31
C LEU A 175 -5.10 13.77 -4.08
N GLU A 176 -4.67 14.36 -5.18
CA GLU A 176 -5.52 15.01 -6.17
C GLU A 176 -5.44 14.20 -7.46
N LEU A 177 -6.60 13.74 -7.93
CA LEU A 177 -6.74 12.89 -9.11
C LEU A 177 -7.45 13.69 -10.20
N TRP A 178 -6.74 13.96 -11.27
CA TRP A 178 -7.30 14.65 -12.42
C TRP A 178 -7.86 13.62 -13.39
N ILE A 179 -9.10 13.83 -13.79
CA ILE A 179 -9.85 12.96 -14.68
C ILE A 179 -10.26 13.79 -15.89
N ASP A 180 -10.04 13.27 -17.09
CA ASP A 180 -10.37 13.98 -18.30
C ASP A 180 -11.88 14.28 -18.38
N GLY A 181 -12.21 15.54 -18.65
CA GLY A 181 -13.59 16.02 -18.69
C GLY A 181 -14.15 16.48 -17.35
N GLU A 182 -13.42 16.40 -16.25
CA GLU A 182 -13.79 17.00 -14.96
C GLU A 182 -13.08 18.35 -14.76
N ASP A 183 -13.83 19.36 -14.30
CA ASP A 183 -13.29 20.72 -14.10
C ASP A 183 -12.38 20.85 -12.87
N SER A 184 -12.43 19.88 -11.96
CA SER A 184 -11.66 19.89 -10.72
C SER A 184 -11.22 18.46 -10.33
N PRO A 185 -10.07 18.33 -9.64
CA PRO A 185 -9.59 17.02 -9.24
C PRO A 185 -10.48 16.40 -8.16
N ARG A 186 -10.65 15.08 -8.22
CA ARG A 186 -11.16 14.32 -7.08
C ARG A 186 -10.10 14.29 -5.99
N ARG A 187 -10.49 14.52 -4.74
CA ARG A 187 -9.57 14.61 -3.62
C ARG A 187 -9.76 13.49 -2.64
N CYS A 188 -8.66 12.84 -2.30
CA CYS A 188 -8.57 11.88 -1.20
C CYS A 188 -7.62 12.43 -0.14
N SER A 189 -8.01 12.38 1.13
CA SER A 189 -7.18 12.80 2.25
C SER A 189 -7.11 11.70 3.29
N GLY A 190 -5.95 11.57 3.94
CA GLY A 190 -5.73 10.54 4.94
C GLY A 190 -4.94 11.03 6.13
N THR A 191 -5.17 10.41 7.28
CA THR A 191 -4.42 10.61 8.51
C THR A 191 -3.94 9.27 9.05
N VAL A 192 -2.73 9.26 9.61
CA VAL A 192 -2.14 8.06 10.18
C VAL A 192 -2.99 7.55 11.36
N ALA A 193 -3.22 6.25 11.38
CA ALA A 193 -3.86 5.53 12.47
C ALA A 193 -2.82 4.76 13.31
N ALA A 194 -1.83 4.14 12.64
CA ALA A 194 -0.72 3.45 13.26
C ALA A 194 0.46 3.44 12.27
N GLY A 195 1.68 3.37 12.78
CA GLY A 195 2.87 3.34 11.92
C GLY A 195 4.03 2.58 12.55
N SER A 196 4.93 2.11 11.72
CA SER A 196 6.19 1.47 12.09
C SER A 196 7.29 1.91 11.14
N SER A 197 8.50 1.96 11.67
CA SER A 197 9.71 2.20 10.89
C SER A 197 10.65 1.01 11.08
N LEU A 198 11.20 0.52 10.00
CA LEU A 198 12.17 -0.58 10.02
C LEU A 198 13.20 -0.36 8.91
N GLU A 199 14.34 -1.00 9.04
CA GLU A 199 15.30 -1.15 7.97
C GLU A 199 15.11 -2.53 7.32
N LEU A 200 15.04 -2.56 6.00
CA LEU A 200 14.91 -3.79 5.22
C LEU A 200 15.85 -3.71 4.02
N GLU A 201 16.83 -4.61 3.95
CA GLU A 201 17.78 -4.72 2.83
C GLU A 201 18.49 -3.39 2.50
N GLY A 202 18.85 -2.59 3.53
CA GLY A 202 19.51 -1.30 3.37
C GLY A 202 18.59 -0.15 2.92
N LEU A 203 17.29 -0.34 3.08
CA LEU A 203 16.26 0.68 2.84
C LEU A 203 15.58 1.04 4.16
N ASP A 204 15.38 2.32 4.40
CA ASP A 204 14.48 2.81 5.44
C ASP A 204 13.04 2.69 4.96
N VAL A 205 12.23 1.97 5.70
CA VAL A 205 10.82 1.74 5.41
C VAL A 205 9.96 2.35 6.50
N HIS A 206 9.15 3.33 6.14
CA HIS A 206 8.09 3.86 7.01
C HIS A 206 6.75 3.35 6.51
N ALA A 207 6.23 2.32 7.16
CA ALA A 207 4.94 1.72 6.87
C ALA A 207 3.89 2.26 7.82
N ALA A 208 2.78 2.75 7.30
CA ALA A 208 1.71 3.33 8.10
C ALA A 208 0.34 2.89 7.61
N MET A 209 -0.57 2.67 8.55
CA MET A 209 -1.98 2.49 8.29
C MET A 209 -2.68 3.82 8.42
N PHE A 210 -3.53 4.13 7.45
CA PHE A 210 -4.23 5.40 7.32
C PHE A 210 -5.73 5.20 7.39
N ARG A 211 -6.41 6.19 7.97
CA ARG A 211 -7.83 6.44 7.73
C ARG A 211 -7.94 7.42 6.58
N TRP A 212 -8.64 6.99 5.54
CA TRP A 212 -8.81 7.77 4.33
C TRP A 212 -10.22 8.31 4.21
N ARG A 213 -10.34 9.46 3.55
CA ARG A 213 -11.63 10.06 3.19
C ARG A 213 -11.57 10.56 1.75
N MET A 214 -12.59 10.19 0.98
CA MET A 214 -12.82 10.69 -0.37
C MET A 214 -14.31 10.99 -0.55
N ALA A 215 -14.65 12.24 -0.85
CA ALA A 215 -16.02 12.75 -0.82
C ALA A 215 -16.70 12.44 0.55
N SER A 216 -17.81 11.69 0.53
CA SER A 216 -18.51 11.26 1.75
C SER A 216 -18.08 9.88 2.27
N ARG A 217 -17.13 9.20 1.60
CA ARG A 217 -16.70 7.86 1.99
C ARG A 217 -15.51 7.94 2.94
N GLU A 218 -15.54 7.08 3.95
CA GLU A 218 -14.42 6.82 4.84
C GLU A 218 -13.89 5.40 4.59
N GLY A 219 -12.58 5.22 4.67
CA GLY A 219 -11.94 3.95 4.39
C GLY A 219 -10.63 3.78 5.13
N SER A 220 -10.00 2.65 4.92
CA SER A 220 -8.71 2.29 5.50
C SER A 220 -7.73 1.90 4.41
N GLY A 221 -6.44 1.97 4.70
CA GLY A 221 -5.42 1.53 3.77
C GLY A 221 -4.03 1.79 4.28
N ALA A 222 -3.04 1.45 3.47
CA ALA A 222 -1.64 1.62 3.79
C ALA A 222 -1.04 2.83 3.08
N TYR A 223 -0.04 3.41 3.70
CA TYR A 223 0.91 4.29 3.05
C TYR A 223 2.32 3.87 3.46
N GLU A 224 3.08 3.38 2.52
CA GLU A 224 4.48 3.01 2.72
C GLU A 224 5.39 3.98 1.99
N LEU A 225 6.42 4.43 2.70
CA LEU A 225 7.52 5.24 2.16
C LEU A 225 8.80 4.43 2.32
N TRP A 226 9.48 4.21 1.21
CA TRP A 226 10.75 3.53 1.13
C TRP A 226 11.80 4.52 0.67
N THR A 227 12.89 4.63 1.39
CA THR A 227 14.03 5.48 1.04
C THR A 227 15.32 4.70 1.24
N ARG A 228 16.40 5.15 0.63
CA ARG A 228 17.72 4.60 0.95
C ARG A 228 18.07 4.95 2.38
N ALA A 229 18.56 3.98 3.13
CA ALA A 229 19.13 4.24 4.43
C ALA A 229 20.23 5.31 4.29
N ARG A 230 20.19 6.30 5.15
CA ARG A 230 21.25 7.33 5.18
C ARG A 230 22.53 6.62 5.59
N SER A 231 23.52 6.54 4.70
CA SER A 231 24.86 6.18 5.12
C SER A 231 25.24 7.17 6.24
N GLU A 232 25.49 6.68 7.44
CA GLU A 232 26.14 7.51 8.46
C GLU A 232 27.42 8.02 7.79
N ALA A 233 27.47 9.34 7.56
CA ALA A 233 28.68 9.97 7.08
C ALA A 233 29.74 9.79 8.17
N ALA A 234 30.75 8.97 7.86
CA ALA A 234 31.90 8.75 8.71
C ALA A 234 32.74 10.02 8.85
#